data_c4f3ee2b970bff942d080c43350f5a08
#
_entry.id   c4f3ee2b970bff942d080c43350f5a08
#
_cell.length_a   1.000
_cell.length_b   1.000
_cell.length_c   1.000
_cell.angle_alpha   90.00
_cell.angle_beta   90.00
_cell.angle_gamma   90.00
#
_symmetry.space_group_name_H-M   'P 1'
#
loop_
_entity.id
_entity.type
_entity.pdbx_description
1 polymer ?
#
loop_
_entity_poly.entity_id
_entity_poly.type
_entity_poly.pdbx_seq_one_letter_code
_entity_poly.pdbx_strand_id
1 'polypeptide(L)'
;SFLEDIREVEIAIIDPSHPDHDRVVSIPMNMIIHASRSQKPITDQRLPFSIRVDQWMPNAQLFQIQQHHPDQNPATAGIGLEALAEGAAQVSGVDANKSDAPAAYVTLLHNDEPIGTWMLSSMLTELQRVEHNDQSFGIALRYSRTYLPFQIHLNDFSHDTFTGTSIAKNFSSDVRIIDPAHGTDREARIWMNNPLRYAGRTFYQASYKPDGTGTVLQVVRNPGWLMPYLACILVSVGMIYHFLQSITAFLRRRLREGPIVLDSASVSKTTLDRVWPILVFGAGVFIAFSSAMKPLAPSDFDTQRFAQLPVSSGGRIKPMDTAARSMMMIAGGKQTTESEEGEVSAVRFMIDLIANPDRIRNLPLIRVDHPDVLALIKLEPTQSGRIPLDEIEPFWQEITNQASQAHAVEPKQRDGFQRSIIQLHDRVNRVLSYAQ
;
A
#
# COMPACT_ATOMS: atom_id res chain seq x y z
N SER A 1 -13.56 20.57 -14.18
CA SER A 1 -12.84 19.57 -13.36
C SER A 1 -11.90 20.25 -12.37
N PHE A 2 -11.71 19.68 -11.21
CA PHE A 2 -10.77 20.15 -10.18
C PHE A 2 -9.96 18.97 -9.63
N LEU A 3 -8.83 19.32 -9.00
CA LEU A 3 -7.99 18.41 -8.23
C LEU A 3 -8.09 18.79 -6.77
N GLU A 4 -8.13 17.81 -5.88
CA GLU A 4 -8.06 18.01 -4.43
C GLU A 4 -6.66 17.61 -3.94
N ASP A 5 -6.00 18.51 -3.20
CA ASP A 5 -4.74 18.21 -2.53
C ASP A 5 -5.03 17.68 -1.13
N ILE A 6 -4.80 16.38 -0.92
CA ILE A 6 -5.04 15.71 0.36
C ILE A 6 -4.11 16.16 1.50
N ARG A 7 -3.11 16.98 1.21
CA ARG A 7 -2.15 17.52 2.20
C ARG A 7 -2.52 18.92 2.69
N GLU A 8 -3.36 19.61 1.93
CA GLU A 8 -3.76 20.96 2.23
C GLU A 8 -5.27 21.06 2.31
N VAL A 9 -5.77 21.81 3.27
CA VAL A 9 -7.19 22.10 3.41
C VAL A 9 -7.45 23.59 3.28
N GLU A 10 -8.69 23.93 2.95
CA GLU A 10 -9.18 25.30 2.85
C GLU A 10 -10.54 25.41 3.53
N ILE A 11 -10.83 26.55 4.14
CA ILE A 11 -12.21 26.90 4.49
C ILE A 11 -12.84 27.51 3.24
N ALA A 12 -13.88 26.86 2.74
CA ALA A 12 -14.64 27.35 1.59
C ALA A 12 -15.93 28.00 2.06
N ILE A 13 -16.14 29.26 1.66
CA ILE A 13 -17.39 29.96 1.79
C ILE A 13 -18.05 29.99 0.43
N ILE A 14 -19.25 29.43 0.34
CA ILE A 14 -19.98 29.23 -0.92
C ILE A 14 -21.22 30.10 -0.89
N ASP A 15 -21.32 30.97 -1.87
CA ASP A 15 -22.49 31.81 -2.12
C ASP A 15 -23.26 31.26 -3.32
N PRO A 16 -24.43 30.65 -3.11
CA PRO A 16 -25.25 30.07 -4.15
C PRO A 16 -26.21 31.09 -4.81
N SER A 17 -26.06 32.39 -4.56
CA SER A 17 -27.00 33.41 -5.02
C SER A 17 -27.00 33.61 -6.55
N HIS A 18 -25.97 33.15 -7.25
CA HIS A 18 -25.91 33.19 -8.71
C HIS A 18 -26.61 31.99 -9.36
N PRO A 19 -27.49 32.18 -10.36
CA PRO A 19 -28.26 31.08 -10.94
C PRO A 19 -27.41 30.07 -11.75
N ASP A 20 -26.27 30.49 -12.31
CA ASP A 20 -25.47 29.68 -13.21
C ASP A 20 -24.21 29.08 -12.57
N HIS A 21 -23.77 29.62 -11.42
CA HIS A 21 -22.56 29.17 -10.75
C HIS A 21 -22.48 29.63 -9.29
N ASP A 22 -21.90 28.82 -8.46
CA ASP A 22 -21.60 29.21 -7.07
C ASP A 22 -20.36 30.12 -7.04
N ARG A 23 -20.45 31.20 -6.27
CA ARG A 23 -19.28 32.00 -5.94
C ARG A 23 -18.59 31.42 -4.72
N VAL A 24 -17.31 31.07 -4.84
CA VAL A 24 -16.55 30.45 -3.75
C VAL A 24 -15.40 31.35 -3.32
N VAL A 25 -15.31 31.66 -2.04
CA VAL A 25 -14.15 32.27 -1.43
C VAL A 25 -13.42 31.19 -0.60
N SER A 26 -12.19 30.88 -1.00
CA SER A 26 -11.35 29.88 -0.34
C SER A 26 -10.30 30.55 0.55
N ILE A 27 -10.22 30.11 1.79
CA ILE A 27 -9.22 30.54 2.78
C ILE A 27 -8.22 29.40 2.95
N PRO A 28 -6.97 29.55 2.51
CA PRO A 28 -5.99 28.48 2.55
C PRO A 28 -5.51 28.17 3.97
N MET A 29 -5.02 26.93 4.16
CA MET A 29 -4.60 26.38 5.45
C MET A 29 -3.60 27.26 6.21
N ASN A 30 -2.64 27.88 5.51
CA ASN A 30 -1.66 28.76 6.14
C ASN A 30 -2.29 30.00 6.80
N MET A 31 -3.35 30.56 6.21
CA MET A 31 -4.11 31.67 6.78
C MET A 31 -4.93 31.21 7.99
N ILE A 32 -5.52 30.03 7.92
CA ILE A 32 -6.28 29.44 9.04
C ILE A 32 -5.35 29.24 10.25
N ILE A 33 -4.18 28.64 10.04
CA ILE A 33 -3.17 28.41 11.10
C ILE A 33 -2.69 29.75 11.69
N HIS A 34 -2.44 30.74 10.83
CA HIS A 34 -2.01 32.07 11.30
C HIS A 34 -3.10 32.76 12.12
N ALA A 35 -4.35 32.72 11.66
CA ALA A 35 -5.50 33.29 12.37
C ALA A 35 -5.72 32.62 13.72
N SER A 36 -5.64 31.29 13.80
CA SER A 36 -5.76 30.56 15.06
C SER A 36 -4.67 30.93 16.06
N ARG A 37 -3.43 31.14 15.61
CA ARG A 37 -2.32 31.53 16.50
C ARG A 37 -2.38 32.98 16.93
N SER A 38 -2.78 33.90 16.05
CA SER A 38 -2.84 35.31 16.31
C SER A 38 -4.15 35.77 16.96
N GLN A 39 -5.17 34.92 16.94
CA GLN A 39 -6.55 35.17 17.37
C GLN A 39 -7.18 36.43 16.68
N LYS A 40 -6.63 36.79 15.50
CA LYS A 40 -7.17 37.87 14.69
C LYS A 40 -8.16 37.34 13.67
N PRO A 41 -9.33 37.99 13.51
CA PRO A 41 -10.29 37.61 12.50
C PRO A 41 -9.72 37.74 11.08
N ILE A 42 -10.08 36.84 10.22
CA ILE A 42 -9.82 36.91 8.76
C ILE A 42 -10.93 37.77 8.18
N THR A 43 -10.55 38.91 7.60
CA THR A 43 -11.44 39.86 6.94
C THR A 43 -11.05 40.00 5.47
N ASP A 44 -12.03 39.98 4.58
CA ASP A 44 -11.84 40.25 3.15
C ASP A 44 -13.12 40.87 2.60
N GLN A 45 -13.01 41.79 1.64
CA GLN A 45 -14.17 42.45 1.01
C GLN A 45 -15.10 41.47 0.27
N ARG A 46 -14.63 40.31 -0.06
CA ARG A 46 -15.40 39.24 -0.74
C ARG A 46 -16.19 38.37 0.23
N LEU A 47 -15.88 38.47 1.53
CA LEU A 47 -16.57 37.71 2.58
C LEU A 47 -17.76 38.48 3.13
N PRO A 48 -18.93 37.84 3.35
CA PRO A 48 -20.09 38.47 3.94
C PRO A 48 -19.95 38.72 5.45
N PHE A 49 -18.99 38.08 6.11
CA PHE A 49 -18.67 38.14 7.53
C PHE A 49 -17.19 37.89 7.76
N SER A 50 -16.69 38.31 8.92
CA SER A 50 -15.33 38.01 9.37
C SER A 50 -15.29 36.64 10.02
N ILE A 51 -14.14 35.96 9.93
CA ILE A 51 -13.96 34.60 10.44
C ILE A 51 -12.85 34.58 11.48
N ARG A 52 -13.18 34.27 12.72
CA ARG A 52 -12.21 34.01 13.78
C ARG A 52 -12.01 32.50 13.94
N VAL A 53 -10.77 32.06 13.94
CA VAL A 53 -10.41 30.66 14.16
C VAL A 53 -10.10 30.47 15.63
N ASP A 54 -11.05 29.95 16.39
CA ASP A 54 -10.92 29.79 17.84
C ASP A 54 -9.96 28.65 18.17
N GLN A 55 -10.06 27.52 17.43
CA GLN A 55 -9.18 26.38 17.61
C GLN A 55 -8.89 25.70 16.25
N TRP A 56 -7.63 25.37 16.02
CA TRP A 56 -7.16 24.59 14.88
C TRP A 56 -6.58 23.27 15.35
N MET A 57 -7.04 22.17 14.78
CA MET A 57 -6.56 20.81 15.03
C MET A 57 -6.04 20.20 13.73
N PRO A 58 -4.71 20.00 13.58
CA PRO A 58 -4.12 19.43 12.37
C PRO A 58 -4.57 17.99 12.10
N ASN A 59 -4.91 17.26 13.14
CA ASN A 59 -5.56 15.95 13.09
C ASN A 59 -6.60 15.88 14.21
N ALA A 60 -7.78 15.38 13.92
CA ALA A 60 -8.87 15.29 14.89
C ALA A 60 -9.69 14.03 14.70
N GLN A 61 -10.37 13.61 15.75
CA GLN A 61 -11.40 12.59 15.74
C GLN A 61 -12.74 13.22 16.05
N LEU A 62 -13.80 12.73 15.41
CA LEU A 62 -15.15 13.19 15.64
C LEU A 62 -15.88 12.21 16.54
N PHE A 63 -16.56 12.73 17.56
CA PHE A 63 -17.36 11.98 18.52
C PHE A 63 -18.79 12.52 18.56
N GLN A 64 -19.76 11.66 18.80
CA GLN A 64 -21.12 12.10 19.07
C GLN A 64 -21.21 12.67 20.49
N ILE A 65 -21.83 13.84 20.64
CA ILE A 65 -21.92 14.56 21.94
C ILE A 65 -22.56 13.72 23.04
N GLN A 66 -23.50 12.82 22.71
CA GLN A 66 -24.16 11.94 23.69
C GLN A 66 -23.19 10.96 24.38
N GLN A 67 -22.01 10.74 23.83
CA GLN A 67 -21.02 9.79 24.32
C GLN A 67 -19.78 10.45 24.94
N HIS A 68 -19.60 11.78 24.77
CA HIS A 68 -18.42 12.53 25.20
C HIS A 68 -18.81 13.90 25.77
N HIS A 69 -18.08 14.37 26.75
CA HIS A 69 -18.20 15.61 27.54
C HIS A 69 -18.84 16.81 26.82
N PRO A 70 -20.17 17.02 26.96
CA PRO A 70 -20.88 18.11 26.28
C PRO A 70 -20.40 19.50 26.75
N ASP A 71 -19.85 19.60 27.95
CA ASP A 71 -19.39 20.89 28.56
C ASP A 71 -18.14 21.48 27.89
N GLN A 72 -17.45 20.72 27.03
CA GLN A 72 -16.23 21.15 26.35
C GLN A 72 -16.47 21.57 24.89
N ASN A 73 -17.70 21.52 24.40
CA ASN A 73 -18.00 21.84 23.02
C ASN A 73 -18.22 23.36 22.82
N PRO A 74 -17.32 24.05 22.08
CA PRO A 74 -17.45 25.47 21.82
C PRO A 74 -18.47 25.80 20.73
N ALA A 75 -18.98 24.82 19.98
CA ALA A 75 -19.90 25.05 18.87
C ALA A 75 -21.28 25.49 19.36
N THR A 76 -21.82 26.51 18.70
CA THR A 76 -23.15 27.05 18.95
C THR A 76 -24.10 26.89 17.77
N ALA A 77 -23.57 26.39 16.64
CA ALA A 77 -24.33 26.22 15.40
C ALA A 77 -23.83 25.06 14.56
N GLY A 78 -24.61 24.61 13.59
CA GLY A 78 -24.30 23.57 12.62
C GLY A 78 -24.13 22.18 13.22
N ILE A 79 -23.38 21.32 12.55
CA ILE A 79 -23.13 19.92 12.97
C ILE A 79 -22.42 19.85 14.32
N GLY A 80 -21.72 20.91 14.72
CA GLY A 80 -21.11 21.00 16.02
C GLY A 80 -22.05 20.91 17.21
N LEU A 81 -23.37 21.06 17.01
CA LEU A 81 -24.39 20.80 18.04
C LEU A 81 -24.60 19.31 18.31
N GLU A 82 -24.23 18.43 17.39
CA GLU A 82 -24.43 16.98 17.47
C GLU A 82 -23.10 16.23 17.59
N ALA A 83 -22.00 16.83 17.15
CA ALA A 83 -20.67 16.23 17.12
C ALA A 83 -19.61 17.14 17.74
N LEU A 84 -18.62 16.52 18.38
CA LEU A 84 -17.44 17.14 18.97
C LEU A 84 -16.20 16.71 18.22
N ALA A 85 -15.30 17.65 17.93
CA ALA A 85 -13.98 17.35 17.39
C ALA A 85 -12.92 17.44 18.49
N GLU A 86 -12.14 16.38 18.67
CA GLU A 86 -11.01 16.34 19.60
C GLU A 86 -9.70 16.17 18.84
N GLY A 87 -8.67 16.91 19.25
CA GLY A 87 -7.34 16.82 18.64
C GLY A 87 -6.70 15.45 18.87
N ALA A 88 -6.17 14.86 17.82
CA ALA A 88 -5.43 13.61 17.82
C ALA A 88 -3.96 13.82 17.41
N ALA A 89 -3.10 12.85 17.72
CA ALA A 89 -1.71 12.88 17.26
C ALA A 89 -1.65 12.87 15.73
N GLN A 90 -0.77 13.71 15.16
CA GLN A 90 -0.55 13.72 13.71
C GLN A 90 0.02 12.41 13.23
N VAL A 91 -0.44 11.94 12.07
CA VAL A 91 0.06 10.72 11.43
C VAL A 91 1.45 11.01 10.88
N SER A 92 2.44 10.30 11.41
CA SER A 92 3.82 10.41 10.93
C SER A 92 3.96 9.75 9.55
N GLY A 93 4.41 10.49 8.54
CA GLY A 93 4.42 10.28 7.09
C GLY A 93 4.98 9.00 6.47
N VAL A 94 4.95 7.86 7.15
CA VAL A 94 5.39 6.56 6.61
C VAL A 94 4.22 5.63 6.29
N ASP A 95 3.03 5.86 6.87
CA ASP A 95 1.83 5.07 6.57
C ASP A 95 1.06 5.69 5.41
N ALA A 96 1.27 5.16 4.20
CA ALA A 96 0.60 5.61 2.98
C ALA A 96 -0.95 5.50 3.02
N ASN A 97 -1.50 4.81 4.02
CA ASN A 97 -2.95 4.55 4.16
C ASN A 97 -3.63 5.39 5.24
N LYS A 98 -2.90 6.21 6.00
CA LYS A 98 -3.47 7.10 7.01
C LYS A 98 -3.13 8.54 6.66
N SER A 99 -4.13 9.40 6.56
CA SER A 99 -3.99 10.84 6.41
C SER A 99 -4.53 11.54 7.65
N ASP A 100 -3.95 12.67 7.99
CA ASP A 100 -4.51 13.55 9.00
C ASP A 100 -5.90 14.04 8.56
N ALA A 101 -6.81 14.14 9.50
CA ALA A 101 -8.16 14.69 9.31
C ALA A 101 -8.27 16.02 10.07
N PRO A 102 -7.93 17.14 9.44
CA PRO A 102 -7.99 18.44 10.11
C PRO A 102 -9.40 18.84 10.50
N ALA A 103 -9.50 19.54 11.63
CA ALA A 103 -10.72 20.18 12.09
C ALA A 103 -10.43 21.57 12.69
N ALA A 104 -11.47 22.40 12.74
CA ALA A 104 -11.39 23.72 13.33
C ALA A 104 -12.72 24.11 13.96
N TYR A 105 -12.66 24.85 15.07
CA TYR A 105 -13.78 25.65 15.54
C TYR A 105 -13.60 27.07 15.04
N VAL A 106 -14.63 27.58 14.37
CA VAL A 106 -14.62 28.93 13.78
C VAL A 106 -15.84 29.71 14.21
N THR A 107 -15.62 30.94 14.70
CA THR A 107 -16.69 31.87 15.00
C THR A 107 -16.81 32.86 13.86
N LEU A 108 -18.02 33.00 13.32
CA LEU A 108 -18.36 33.99 12.31
C LEU A 108 -18.78 35.26 13.00
N LEU A 109 -18.28 36.40 12.53
CA LEU A 109 -18.49 37.71 13.14
C LEU A 109 -19.10 38.66 12.11
N HIS A 110 -20.11 39.45 12.54
CA HIS A 110 -20.62 40.59 11.79
C HIS A 110 -20.45 41.83 12.63
N ASN A 111 -19.71 42.81 12.13
CA ASN A 111 -19.37 44.03 12.88
C ASN A 111 -18.81 43.75 14.29
N ASP A 112 -17.91 42.74 14.38
CA ASP A 112 -17.31 42.23 15.62
C ASP A 112 -18.27 41.52 16.60
N GLU A 113 -19.55 41.36 16.25
CA GLU A 113 -20.51 40.57 17.02
C GLU A 113 -20.56 39.13 16.50
N PRO A 114 -20.54 38.11 17.39
CA PRO A 114 -20.57 36.70 16.97
C PRO A 114 -21.97 36.31 16.47
N ILE A 115 -22.03 35.80 15.25
CA ILE A 115 -23.22 35.16 14.66
C ILE A 115 -23.38 33.73 15.21
N GLY A 116 -22.26 33.02 15.39
CA GLY A 116 -22.22 31.67 15.93
C GLY A 116 -20.84 31.04 15.74
N THR A 117 -20.66 29.86 16.34
CA THR A 117 -19.44 29.05 16.26
C THR A 117 -19.76 27.72 15.62
N TRP A 118 -19.07 27.39 14.54
CA TRP A 118 -19.21 26.14 13.80
C TRP A 118 -18.00 25.23 14.00
N MET A 119 -18.26 23.94 14.13
CA MET A 119 -17.24 22.90 14.04
C MET A 119 -17.11 22.46 12.57
N LEU A 120 -15.94 22.68 11.99
CA LEU A 120 -15.61 22.29 10.61
C LEU A 120 -14.57 21.16 10.64
N SER A 121 -14.75 20.14 9.79
CA SER A 121 -13.79 19.05 9.65
C SER A 121 -13.74 18.58 8.20
N SER A 122 -12.54 18.17 7.77
CA SER A 122 -12.35 17.54 6.46
C SER A 122 -13.04 16.18 6.32
N MET A 123 -13.47 15.57 7.43
CA MET A 123 -14.27 14.35 7.45
C MET A 123 -15.74 14.57 7.13
N LEU A 124 -16.22 15.81 7.24
CA LEU A 124 -17.59 16.18 6.93
C LEU A 124 -17.72 16.41 5.43
N THR A 125 -18.59 15.64 4.79
CA THR A 125 -18.86 15.76 3.35
C THR A 125 -19.93 16.78 3.03
N GLU A 126 -20.73 17.17 4.02
CA GLU A 126 -21.84 18.08 3.85
C GLU A 126 -21.46 19.53 4.14
N LEU A 127 -22.00 20.43 3.31
CA LEU A 127 -21.89 21.88 3.53
C LEU A 127 -22.78 22.29 4.70
N GLN A 128 -22.21 23.02 5.65
CA GLN A 128 -22.99 23.61 6.72
C GLN A 128 -23.56 24.96 6.29
N ARG A 129 -24.82 25.20 6.59
CA ARG A 129 -25.49 26.44 6.22
C ARG A 129 -25.26 27.53 7.26
N VAL A 130 -25.05 28.73 6.75
CA VAL A 130 -24.93 29.96 7.52
C VAL A 130 -25.94 30.95 6.96
N GLU A 131 -26.90 31.39 7.75
CA GLU A 131 -27.87 32.41 7.35
C GLU A 131 -27.38 33.77 7.84
N HIS A 132 -27.25 34.70 6.93
CA HIS A 132 -26.81 36.06 7.22
C HIS A 132 -27.44 37.06 6.24
N ASN A 133 -28.10 38.13 6.77
CA ASN A 133 -28.76 39.18 5.96
C ASN A 133 -29.70 38.65 4.89
N ASP A 134 -30.60 37.72 5.24
CA ASP A 134 -31.56 37.05 4.34
C ASP A 134 -30.90 36.25 3.19
N GLN A 135 -29.61 35.99 3.31
CA GLN A 135 -28.86 35.14 2.37
C GLN A 135 -28.33 33.88 3.07
N SER A 136 -28.34 32.78 2.35
CA SER A 136 -27.81 31.51 2.84
C SER A 136 -26.47 31.25 2.20
N PHE A 137 -25.43 31.03 3.00
CA PHE A 137 -24.09 30.68 2.60
C PHE A 137 -23.78 29.23 3.01
N GLY A 138 -22.92 28.57 2.22
CA GLY A 138 -22.33 27.30 2.63
C GLY A 138 -20.95 27.51 3.25
N ILE A 139 -20.64 26.82 4.34
CA ILE A 139 -19.29 26.79 4.92
C ILE A 139 -18.81 25.35 5.07
N ALA A 140 -17.57 25.09 4.69
CA ALA A 140 -16.94 23.77 4.87
C ALA A 140 -15.42 23.90 5.01
N LEU A 141 -14.83 22.98 5.76
CA LEU A 141 -13.41 22.68 5.70
C LEU A 141 -13.22 21.50 4.75
N ARG A 142 -12.58 21.73 3.62
CA ARG A 142 -12.39 20.73 2.58
C ARG A 142 -10.94 20.68 2.11
N TYR A 143 -10.56 19.64 1.37
CA TYR A 143 -9.28 19.62 0.69
C TYR A 143 -9.17 20.77 -0.32
N SER A 144 -7.98 21.37 -0.41
CA SER A 144 -7.73 22.50 -1.31
C SER A 144 -7.95 22.11 -2.75
N ARG A 145 -8.75 22.92 -3.48
CA ARG A 145 -9.16 22.67 -4.85
C ARG A 145 -8.39 23.48 -5.85
N THR A 146 -7.72 22.83 -6.78
CA THR A 146 -7.12 23.44 -7.96
C THR A 146 -7.99 23.14 -9.19
N TYR A 147 -8.57 24.17 -9.78
CA TYR A 147 -9.39 24.02 -10.99
C TYR A 147 -8.51 23.81 -12.21
N LEU A 148 -8.89 22.84 -13.05
CA LEU A 148 -8.19 22.54 -14.29
C LEU A 148 -8.78 23.39 -15.44
N PRO A 149 -7.93 23.88 -16.37
CA PRO A 149 -8.41 24.61 -17.57
C PRO A 149 -9.07 23.68 -18.61
N PHE A 150 -9.10 22.38 -18.36
CA PHE A 150 -9.71 21.36 -19.21
C PHE A 150 -10.62 20.45 -18.40
N GLN A 151 -11.45 19.69 -19.09
CA GLN A 151 -12.36 18.74 -18.46
C GLN A 151 -11.93 17.30 -18.76
N ILE A 152 -12.09 16.44 -17.77
CA ILE A 152 -12.00 14.98 -17.93
C ILE A 152 -13.38 14.44 -17.59
N HIS A 153 -14.01 13.82 -18.55
CA HIS A 153 -15.31 13.17 -18.41
C HIS A 153 -15.13 11.66 -18.37
N LEU A 154 -15.74 11.00 -17.39
CA LEU A 154 -15.75 9.54 -17.30
C LEU A 154 -16.87 9.02 -18.22
N ASN A 155 -16.52 8.28 -19.27
CA ASN A 155 -17.47 7.66 -20.18
C ASN A 155 -17.91 6.29 -19.65
N ASP A 156 -16.95 5.47 -19.20
CA ASP A 156 -17.21 4.13 -18.68
C ASP A 156 -16.17 3.74 -17.63
N PHE A 157 -16.59 2.91 -16.69
CA PHE A 157 -15.74 2.32 -15.68
C PHE A 157 -15.91 0.81 -15.66
N SER A 158 -14.82 0.08 -15.83
CA SER A 158 -14.79 -1.38 -15.85
C SER A 158 -13.99 -1.91 -14.65
N HIS A 159 -14.54 -2.88 -13.98
CA HIS A 159 -13.95 -3.49 -12.78
C HIS A 159 -14.06 -5.02 -12.85
N ASP A 160 -12.92 -5.69 -12.95
CA ASP A 160 -12.81 -7.14 -12.90
C ASP A 160 -12.26 -7.58 -11.54
N THR A 161 -12.85 -8.59 -10.95
CA THR A 161 -12.34 -9.22 -9.72
C THR A 161 -11.70 -10.58 -10.02
N PHE A 162 -10.81 -11.02 -9.14
CA PHE A 162 -10.35 -12.40 -9.20
C PHE A 162 -11.48 -13.35 -8.80
N THR A 163 -11.62 -14.45 -9.52
CA THR A 163 -12.65 -15.46 -9.29
C THR A 163 -12.68 -15.91 -7.83
N GLY A 164 -13.85 -15.80 -7.19
CA GLY A 164 -14.04 -16.21 -5.79
C GLY A 164 -13.49 -15.24 -4.74
N THR A 165 -13.11 -14.01 -5.11
CA THR A 165 -12.61 -13.00 -4.18
C THR A 165 -13.20 -11.61 -4.47
N SER A 166 -13.16 -10.70 -3.48
CA SER A 166 -13.45 -9.28 -3.67
C SER A 166 -12.21 -8.47 -4.12
N ILE A 167 -11.07 -9.13 -4.35
CA ILE A 167 -9.83 -8.47 -4.74
C ILE A 167 -9.91 -8.06 -6.20
N ALA A 168 -9.68 -6.78 -6.48
CA ALA A 168 -9.65 -6.26 -7.84
C ALA A 168 -8.51 -6.90 -8.66
N LYS A 169 -8.86 -7.52 -9.77
CA LYS A 169 -7.92 -8.07 -10.76
C LYS A 169 -7.46 -6.97 -11.71
N ASN A 170 -8.41 -6.17 -12.17
CA ASN A 170 -8.16 -5.06 -13.06
C ASN A 170 -9.30 -4.05 -12.87
N PHE A 171 -8.97 -2.77 -12.98
CA PHE A 171 -9.96 -1.72 -13.14
C PHE A 171 -9.44 -0.69 -14.13
N SER A 172 -10.33 -0.20 -14.98
CA SER A 172 -10.01 0.76 -16.03
C SER A 172 -11.12 1.79 -16.17
N SER A 173 -10.73 2.98 -16.59
CA SER A 173 -11.62 4.11 -16.83
C SER A 173 -11.45 4.59 -18.26
N ASP A 174 -12.51 4.57 -19.03
CA ASP A 174 -12.57 5.20 -20.34
C ASP A 174 -13.02 6.64 -20.15
N VAL A 175 -12.14 7.59 -20.47
CA VAL A 175 -12.34 9.00 -20.22
C VAL A 175 -12.26 9.80 -21.52
N ARG A 176 -13.00 10.92 -21.59
CA ARG A 176 -12.92 11.92 -22.65
C ARG A 176 -12.28 13.19 -22.12
N ILE A 177 -11.23 13.65 -22.79
CA ILE A 177 -10.52 14.89 -22.45
C ILE A 177 -11.04 15.97 -23.38
N ILE A 178 -11.55 17.06 -22.80
CA ILE A 178 -12.06 18.22 -23.50
C ILE A 178 -11.26 19.44 -23.06
N ASP A 179 -10.45 19.98 -23.97
CA ASP A 179 -9.65 21.19 -23.75
C ASP A 179 -9.86 22.16 -24.89
N PRO A 180 -10.80 23.11 -24.75
CA PRO A 180 -11.11 24.09 -25.79
C PRO A 180 -9.93 25.01 -26.11
N ALA A 181 -9.08 25.31 -25.13
CA ALA A 181 -7.94 26.22 -25.32
C ALA A 181 -6.88 25.62 -26.26
N HIS A 182 -6.75 24.29 -26.31
CA HIS A 182 -5.82 23.57 -27.18
C HIS A 182 -6.51 22.81 -28.29
N GLY A 183 -7.84 22.98 -28.48
CA GLY A 183 -8.61 22.26 -29.50
C GLY A 183 -8.58 20.74 -29.32
N THR A 184 -8.40 20.24 -28.11
CA THR A 184 -8.30 18.81 -27.83
C THR A 184 -9.67 18.28 -27.41
N ASP A 185 -10.16 17.29 -28.16
CA ASP A 185 -11.31 16.48 -27.79
C ASP A 185 -11.01 15.04 -28.18
N ARG A 186 -10.62 14.22 -27.22
CA ARG A 186 -10.22 12.84 -27.48
C ARG A 186 -10.55 11.90 -26.34
N GLU A 187 -10.76 10.66 -26.69
CA GLU A 187 -10.91 9.57 -25.73
C GLU A 187 -9.54 9.01 -25.31
N ALA A 188 -9.47 8.52 -24.09
CA ALA A 188 -8.33 7.85 -23.55
C ALA A 188 -8.76 6.81 -22.50
N ARG A 189 -8.05 5.71 -22.44
CA ARG A 189 -8.27 4.67 -21.43
C ARG A 189 -7.16 4.70 -20.40
N ILE A 190 -7.55 4.72 -19.11
CA ILE A 190 -6.65 4.68 -17.95
C ILE A 190 -6.86 3.33 -17.26
N TRP A 191 -5.79 2.57 -17.07
CA TRP A 191 -5.84 1.30 -16.34
C TRP A 191 -4.59 1.10 -15.51
N MET A 192 -4.53 0.03 -14.72
CA MET A 192 -3.37 -0.27 -13.88
C MET A 192 -2.07 -0.23 -14.68
N ASN A 193 -1.07 0.54 -14.19
CA ASN A 193 0.25 0.77 -14.82
C ASN A 193 0.21 1.48 -16.20
N ASN A 194 -0.94 1.98 -16.63
CA ASN A 194 -1.09 2.71 -17.87
C ASN A 194 -1.82 4.05 -17.65
N PRO A 195 -1.09 5.04 -17.09
CA PRO A 195 -1.68 6.32 -16.75
C PRO A 195 -1.87 7.22 -17.97
N LEU A 196 -2.85 8.10 -17.89
CA LEU A 196 -3.03 9.19 -18.84
C LEU A 196 -2.02 10.31 -18.52
N ARG A 197 -1.31 10.78 -19.56
CA ARG A 197 -0.45 11.98 -19.46
C ARG A 197 -1.05 13.11 -20.27
N TYR A 198 -1.38 14.21 -19.60
CA TYR A 198 -1.94 15.39 -20.23
C TYR A 198 -1.56 16.68 -19.47
N ALA A 199 -1.26 17.75 -20.19
CA ALA A 199 -0.93 19.07 -19.66
C ALA A 199 0.12 19.04 -18.52
N GLY A 200 1.19 18.25 -18.66
CA GLY A 200 2.28 18.11 -17.68
C GLY A 200 1.90 17.38 -16.39
N ARG A 201 0.74 16.73 -16.37
CA ARG A 201 0.24 15.90 -15.28
C ARG A 201 0.08 14.45 -15.73
N THR A 202 0.18 13.55 -14.77
CA THR A 202 -0.04 12.11 -14.98
C THR A 202 -1.17 11.65 -14.08
N PHE A 203 -2.21 11.07 -14.67
CA PHE A 203 -3.42 10.61 -14.02
C PHE A 203 -3.35 9.09 -13.90
N TYR A 204 -3.19 8.59 -12.68
CA TYR A 204 -3.12 7.17 -12.36
C TYR A 204 -4.47 6.69 -11.85
N GLN A 205 -4.86 5.50 -12.25
CA GLN A 205 -5.99 4.80 -11.68
C GLN A 205 -5.65 4.37 -10.25
N ALA A 206 -6.19 5.06 -9.23
CA ALA A 206 -5.87 4.80 -7.83
C ALA A 206 -6.90 3.89 -7.17
N SER A 207 -8.19 4.20 -7.35
CA SER A 207 -9.29 3.49 -6.72
C SER A 207 -10.59 3.72 -7.51
N TYR A 208 -11.69 3.28 -6.98
CA TYR A 208 -13.02 3.52 -7.50
C TYR A 208 -14.02 3.75 -6.35
N LYS A 209 -15.16 4.34 -6.66
CA LYS A 209 -16.22 4.53 -5.67
C LYS A 209 -16.86 3.18 -5.33
N PRO A 210 -17.20 2.93 -4.04
CA PRO A 210 -17.79 1.64 -3.62
C PRO A 210 -19.10 1.27 -4.35
N ASP A 211 -19.83 2.27 -4.83
CA ASP A 211 -21.05 2.12 -5.62
C ASP A 211 -20.79 1.71 -7.09
N GLY A 212 -19.53 1.64 -7.51
CA GLY A 212 -19.14 1.31 -8.88
C GLY A 212 -19.45 2.40 -9.92
N THR A 213 -19.96 3.58 -9.51
CA THR A 213 -20.38 4.65 -10.42
C THR A 213 -19.27 5.60 -10.83
N GLY A 214 -18.10 5.49 -10.19
CA GLY A 214 -17.03 6.46 -10.40
C GLY A 214 -15.65 5.92 -10.17
N THR A 215 -14.69 6.66 -10.69
CA THR A 215 -13.27 6.38 -10.57
C THR A 215 -12.58 7.43 -9.68
N VAL A 216 -11.54 7.01 -8.98
CA VAL A 216 -10.64 7.90 -8.24
C VAL A 216 -9.29 7.88 -8.93
N LEU A 217 -8.92 9.03 -9.50
CA LEU A 217 -7.64 9.21 -10.18
C LEU A 217 -6.67 9.96 -9.27
N GLN A 218 -5.49 9.37 -9.07
CA GLN A 218 -4.37 10.07 -8.43
C GLN A 218 -3.62 10.88 -9.48
N VAL A 219 -3.44 12.17 -9.22
CA VAL A 219 -2.76 13.07 -10.16
C VAL A 219 -1.39 13.44 -9.62
N VAL A 220 -0.37 13.23 -10.45
CA VAL A 220 1.02 13.53 -10.10
C VAL A 220 1.59 14.54 -11.10
N ARG A 221 2.20 15.60 -10.59
CA ARG A 221 3.02 16.52 -11.37
C ARG A 221 4.48 16.29 -11.02
N ASN A 222 5.23 15.69 -11.95
CA ASN A 222 6.66 15.43 -11.75
C ASN A 222 7.48 16.21 -12.77
N PRO A 223 8.06 17.36 -12.41
CA PRO A 223 8.90 18.13 -13.32
C PRO A 223 10.23 17.43 -13.64
N GLY A 224 10.67 16.51 -12.78
CA GLY A 224 11.92 15.76 -12.92
C GLY A 224 11.79 14.41 -13.63
N TRP A 225 10.72 14.14 -14.36
CA TRP A 225 10.46 12.83 -14.97
C TRP A 225 11.55 12.35 -15.95
N LEU A 226 12.30 13.29 -16.55
CA LEU A 226 13.43 13.00 -17.47
C LEU A 226 14.72 12.60 -16.74
N MET A 227 14.89 12.95 -15.47
CA MET A 227 16.16 12.74 -14.74
C MET A 227 16.63 11.29 -14.71
N PRO A 228 15.76 10.27 -14.46
CA PRO A 228 16.19 8.88 -14.50
C PRO A 228 16.72 8.45 -15.87
N TYR A 229 16.10 8.94 -16.94
CA TYR A 229 16.52 8.61 -18.30
C TYR A 229 17.87 9.26 -18.64
N LEU A 230 18.10 10.51 -18.25
CA LEU A 230 19.39 11.17 -18.39
C LEU A 230 20.48 10.42 -17.61
N ALA A 231 20.21 10.01 -16.39
CA ALA A 231 21.12 9.20 -15.58
C ALA A 231 21.46 7.88 -16.27
N CYS A 232 20.49 7.15 -16.79
CA CYS A 232 20.73 5.92 -17.54
C CYS A 232 21.57 6.14 -18.79
N ILE A 233 21.32 7.22 -19.55
CA ILE A 233 22.09 7.56 -20.73
C ILE A 233 23.55 7.85 -20.36
N LEU A 234 23.77 8.67 -19.32
CA LEU A 234 25.12 9.01 -18.85
C LEU A 234 25.90 7.78 -18.40
N VAL A 235 25.27 6.89 -17.63
CA VAL A 235 25.88 5.63 -17.20
C VAL A 235 26.22 4.75 -18.40
N SER A 236 25.31 4.64 -19.37
CA SER A 236 25.52 3.83 -20.58
C SER A 236 26.69 4.36 -21.41
N VAL A 237 26.77 5.68 -21.61
CA VAL A 237 27.88 6.33 -22.31
C VAL A 237 29.20 6.10 -21.57
N GLY A 238 29.21 6.27 -20.25
CA GLY A 238 30.38 5.99 -19.41
C GLY A 238 30.87 4.55 -19.50
N MET A 239 29.94 3.59 -19.48
CA MET A 239 30.27 2.17 -19.66
C MET A 239 30.84 1.86 -21.05
N ILE A 240 30.21 2.38 -22.10
CA ILE A 240 30.71 2.23 -23.48
C ILE A 240 32.11 2.81 -23.61
N TYR A 241 32.35 4.00 -23.08
CA TYR A 241 33.67 4.64 -23.09
C TYR A 241 34.71 3.81 -22.35
N HIS A 242 34.39 3.32 -21.15
CA HIS A 242 35.26 2.42 -20.37
C HIS A 242 35.57 1.12 -21.11
N PHE A 243 34.58 0.55 -21.74
CA PHE A 243 34.72 -0.70 -22.51
C PHE A 243 35.62 -0.49 -23.73
N LEU A 244 35.44 0.63 -24.46
CA LEU A 244 36.31 1.01 -25.61
C LEU A 244 37.75 1.22 -25.19
N GLN A 245 38.01 1.88 -24.06
CA GLN A 245 39.36 2.00 -23.51
C GLN A 245 39.99 0.64 -23.19
N SER A 246 39.23 -0.24 -22.55
CA SER A 246 39.71 -1.58 -22.20
C SER A 246 40.03 -2.42 -23.44
N ILE A 247 39.16 -2.38 -24.46
CA ILE A 247 39.35 -3.08 -25.73
C ILE A 247 40.56 -2.52 -26.47
N THR A 248 40.69 -1.20 -26.57
CA THR A 248 41.84 -0.58 -27.27
C THR A 248 43.15 -0.88 -26.56
N ALA A 249 43.19 -0.88 -25.23
CA ALA A 249 44.35 -1.28 -24.45
C ALA A 249 44.72 -2.75 -24.68
N PHE A 250 43.73 -3.63 -24.70
CA PHE A 250 43.91 -5.07 -24.99
C PHE A 250 44.43 -5.31 -26.41
N LEU A 251 43.84 -4.67 -27.42
CA LEU A 251 44.26 -4.78 -28.81
C LEU A 251 45.70 -4.24 -29.02
N ARG A 252 46.04 -3.08 -28.41
CA ARG A 252 47.39 -2.53 -28.45
C ARG A 252 48.42 -3.47 -27.83
N ARG A 253 48.14 -4.12 -26.72
CA ARG A 253 49.01 -5.14 -26.12
C ARG A 253 49.21 -6.30 -27.07
N ARG A 254 48.15 -6.82 -27.64
CA ARG A 254 48.20 -7.95 -28.58
C ARG A 254 48.99 -7.62 -29.87
N LEU A 255 48.85 -6.39 -30.38
CA LEU A 255 49.63 -5.95 -31.56
C LEU A 255 51.09 -5.73 -31.24
N ARG A 256 51.45 -5.35 -29.98
CA ARG A 256 52.85 -5.20 -29.54
C ARG A 256 53.56 -6.53 -29.29
N GLU A 257 52.82 -7.57 -28.88
CA GLU A 257 53.38 -8.88 -28.58
C GLU A 257 53.79 -9.68 -29.84
N GLY A 258 53.54 -9.14 -31.04
CA GLY A 258 53.90 -9.80 -32.32
C GLY A 258 53.16 -11.11 -32.57
N PRO A 259 53.29 -11.74 -33.73
CA PRO A 259 52.80 -13.11 -33.89
C PRO A 259 53.56 -13.99 -32.90
N ILE A 260 52.79 -14.69 -32.02
CA ILE A 260 53.35 -15.67 -31.11
C ILE A 260 54.08 -16.69 -32.02
N VAL A 261 55.40 -16.57 -32.13
CA VAL A 261 56.22 -17.67 -32.66
C VAL A 261 56.02 -18.76 -31.61
N LEU A 262 55.19 -19.72 -31.95
CA LEU A 262 55.06 -20.98 -31.21
C LEU A 262 56.41 -21.65 -31.32
N ASP A 263 57.33 -21.30 -30.42
CA ASP A 263 58.51 -22.06 -30.18
C ASP A 263 57.98 -23.45 -29.75
N SER A 264 58.21 -24.45 -30.59
CA SER A 264 57.68 -25.79 -30.48
C SER A 264 58.30 -26.57 -29.33
N ALA A 265 58.97 -25.89 -28.39
CA ALA A 265 59.51 -26.51 -27.20
C ALA A 265 58.68 -26.08 -25.98
N SER A 266 57.83 -27.01 -25.53
CA SER A 266 57.23 -27.04 -24.19
C SER A 266 56.23 -25.93 -23.80
N VAL A 267 55.01 -26.17 -24.04
CA VAL A 267 54.02 -26.38 -22.97
C VAL A 267 52.95 -27.26 -23.58
N SER A 268 53.05 -28.54 -23.35
CA SER A 268 51.88 -29.46 -23.43
C SER A 268 50.81 -28.85 -22.54
N LYS A 269 49.96 -27.96 -23.10
CA LYS A 269 48.65 -27.67 -22.48
C LYS A 269 47.96 -29.01 -22.40
N THR A 270 47.98 -29.58 -21.21
CA THR A 270 47.33 -30.85 -20.96
C THR A 270 45.90 -30.71 -21.44
N THR A 271 45.37 -31.74 -22.10
CA THR A 271 43.97 -31.81 -22.50
C THR A 271 43.02 -31.36 -21.37
N LEU A 272 43.50 -31.46 -20.13
CA LEU A 272 42.82 -30.98 -18.93
C LEU A 272 42.54 -29.46 -18.95
N ASP A 273 43.46 -28.60 -19.38
CA ASP A 273 43.28 -27.12 -19.39
C ASP A 273 42.23 -26.67 -20.40
N ARG A 274 41.95 -27.46 -21.43
CA ARG A 274 40.87 -27.18 -22.39
C ARG A 274 39.53 -27.74 -21.93
N VAL A 275 39.53 -28.83 -21.18
CA VAL A 275 38.30 -29.51 -20.76
C VAL A 275 37.77 -28.96 -19.45
N TRP A 276 38.63 -28.44 -18.56
CA TRP A 276 38.26 -27.90 -17.24
C TRP A 276 37.14 -26.84 -17.28
N PRO A 277 37.16 -25.79 -18.15
CA PRO A 277 36.06 -24.84 -18.21
C PRO A 277 34.73 -25.46 -18.62
N ILE A 278 34.79 -26.47 -19.50
CA ILE A 278 33.60 -27.20 -19.98
C ILE A 278 33.04 -28.06 -18.84
N LEU A 279 33.91 -28.72 -18.08
CA LEU A 279 33.51 -29.53 -16.91
C LEU A 279 32.89 -28.66 -15.80
N VAL A 280 33.49 -27.50 -15.51
CA VAL A 280 32.94 -26.58 -14.51
C VAL A 280 31.60 -26.03 -14.96
N PHE A 281 31.45 -25.64 -16.22
CA PHE A 281 30.18 -25.19 -16.77
C PHE A 281 29.14 -26.31 -16.79
N GLY A 282 29.52 -27.50 -17.22
CA GLY A 282 28.66 -28.68 -17.21
C GLY A 282 28.23 -29.10 -15.80
N ALA A 283 29.13 -29.04 -14.82
CA ALA A 283 28.81 -29.26 -13.40
C ALA A 283 27.84 -28.20 -12.84
N GLY A 284 28.05 -26.94 -13.19
CA GLY A 284 27.14 -25.87 -12.81
C GLY A 284 25.72 -26.04 -13.38
N VAL A 285 25.64 -26.39 -14.67
CA VAL A 285 24.36 -26.70 -15.33
C VAL A 285 23.73 -27.96 -14.70
N PHE A 286 24.51 -29.01 -14.46
CA PHE A 286 24.02 -30.23 -13.80
C PHE A 286 23.48 -29.98 -12.40
N ILE A 287 24.16 -29.17 -11.56
CA ILE A 287 23.70 -28.79 -10.23
C ILE A 287 22.39 -27.97 -10.31
N ALA A 288 22.30 -27.02 -11.24
CA ALA A 288 21.09 -26.21 -11.45
C ALA A 288 19.89 -27.08 -11.88
N PHE A 289 20.10 -28.05 -12.78
CA PHE A 289 19.05 -28.96 -13.26
C PHE A 289 18.74 -30.10 -12.28
N SER A 290 19.70 -30.60 -11.52
CA SER A 290 19.49 -31.70 -10.56
C SER A 290 18.54 -31.28 -9.42
N SER A 291 18.53 -30.00 -9.06
CA SER A 291 17.58 -29.46 -8.08
C SER A 291 16.14 -29.46 -8.59
N ALA A 292 15.94 -29.39 -9.92
CA ALA A 292 14.62 -29.43 -10.55
C ALA A 292 14.09 -30.85 -10.78
N MET A 293 14.98 -31.89 -10.71
CA MET A 293 14.66 -33.27 -11.03
C MET A 293 14.53 -34.21 -9.82
N LYS A 294 14.31 -33.68 -8.60
CA LYS A 294 14.00 -34.56 -7.46
C LYS A 294 12.68 -35.30 -7.73
N PRO A 295 12.70 -36.64 -7.97
CA PRO A 295 11.46 -37.36 -8.12
C PRO A 295 10.66 -37.33 -6.82
N LEU A 296 9.38 -37.01 -6.90
CA LEU A 296 8.46 -37.25 -5.80
C LEU A 296 8.48 -38.74 -5.45
N ALA A 297 8.53 -39.06 -4.16
CA ALA A 297 8.49 -40.44 -3.70
C ALA A 297 7.26 -41.16 -4.30
N PRO A 298 7.40 -42.40 -4.72
CA PRO A 298 6.29 -43.17 -5.27
C PRO A 298 5.18 -43.28 -4.21
N SER A 299 3.99 -42.83 -4.55
CA SER A 299 2.79 -42.93 -3.71
C SER A 299 1.65 -43.49 -4.57
N ASP A 300 0.73 -44.26 -3.97
CA ASP A 300 -0.47 -44.75 -4.63
C ASP A 300 -1.39 -43.67 -5.18
N PHE A 301 -1.19 -42.43 -4.73
CA PHE A 301 -1.92 -41.23 -5.18
C PHE A 301 -1.05 -40.41 -6.14
N ASP A 302 -1.63 -39.99 -7.28
CA ASP A 302 -0.95 -39.15 -8.27
C ASP A 302 -0.69 -37.72 -7.73
N THR A 303 0.35 -37.63 -6.90
CA THR A 303 0.78 -36.35 -6.29
C THR A 303 1.19 -35.32 -7.32
N GLN A 304 1.65 -35.75 -8.50
CA GLN A 304 2.08 -34.88 -9.60
C GLN A 304 0.89 -34.15 -10.23
N ARG A 305 -0.20 -34.88 -10.49
CA ARG A 305 -1.44 -34.26 -11.00
C ARG A 305 -2.08 -33.35 -9.95
N PHE A 306 -2.12 -33.80 -8.69
CA PHE A 306 -2.62 -32.95 -7.59
C PHE A 306 -1.83 -31.66 -7.47
N ALA A 307 -0.50 -31.70 -7.58
CA ALA A 307 0.39 -30.53 -7.51
C ALA A 307 0.09 -29.48 -8.60
N GLN A 308 -0.43 -29.91 -9.76
CA GLN A 308 -0.77 -29.07 -10.90
C GLN A 308 -2.18 -28.47 -10.85
N LEU A 309 -3.04 -28.92 -9.95
CA LEU A 309 -4.40 -28.40 -9.83
C LEU A 309 -4.39 -26.89 -9.60
N PRO A 310 -5.18 -26.12 -10.36
CA PRO A 310 -5.28 -24.70 -10.16
C PRO A 310 -6.09 -24.40 -8.89
N VAL A 311 -5.55 -23.57 -8.01
CA VAL A 311 -6.19 -23.11 -6.78
C VAL A 311 -6.14 -21.59 -6.68
N SER A 312 -7.23 -20.99 -6.22
CA SER A 312 -7.25 -19.55 -5.92
C SER A 312 -6.66 -19.31 -4.54
N SER A 313 -5.51 -18.62 -4.49
CA SER A 313 -4.83 -18.30 -3.25
C SER A 313 -4.28 -16.89 -3.28
N GLY A 314 -4.77 -16.04 -2.34
CA GLY A 314 -4.39 -14.63 -2.26
C GLY A 314 -4.77 -13.84 -3.52
N GLY A 315 -5.95 -14.10 -4.08
CA GLY A 315 -6.48 -13.41 -5.26
C GLY A 315 -5.81 -13.79 -6.59
N ARG A 316 -5.03 -14.86 -6.62
CA ARG A 316 -4.36 -15.34 -7.85
C ARG A 316 -4.57 -16.84 -8.03
N ILE A 317 -4.74 -17.26 -9.27
CA ILE A 317 -4.74 -18.67 -9.62
C ILE A 317 -3.29 -19.15 -9.65
N LYS A 318 -2.98 -20.18 -8.86
CA LYS A 318 -1.65 -20.79 -8.72
C LYS A 318 -1.79 -22.31 -8.81
N PRO A 319 -0.73 -23.05 -9.21
CA PRO A 319 -0.68 -24.48 -8.98
C PRO A 319 -0.74 -24.81 -7.48
N MET A 320 -1.37 -25.91 -7.13
CA MET A 320 -1.48 -26.39 -5.74
C MET A 320 -0.10 -26.52 -5.07
N ASP A 321 0.92 -26.99 -5.78
CA ASP A 321 2.31 -27.04 -5.29
C ASP A 321 2.82 -25.66 -4.85
N THR A 322 2.55 -24.62 -5.64
CA THR A 322 2.95 -23.24 -5.28
C THR A 322 2.22 -22.74 -4.04
N ALA A 323 0.92 -23.04 -3.91
CA ALA A 323 0.14 -22.69 -2.74
C ALA A 323 0.64 -23.42 -1.48
N ALA A 324 0.91 -24.73 -1.59
CA ALA A 324 1.43 -25.56 -0.52
C ALA A 324 2.81 -25.08 -0.02
N ARG A 325 3.77 -24.86 -0.94
CA ARG A 325 5.10 -24.34 -0.59
C ARG A 325 5.04 -22.96 0.05
N SER A 326 4.19 -22.09 -0.48
CA SER A 326 4.02 -20.74 0.08
C SER A 326 3.42 -20.79 1.49
N MET A 327 2.45 -21.64 1.72
CA MET A 327 1.83 -21.85 3.02
C MET A 327 2.86 -22.35 4.04
N MET A 328 3.61 -23.42 3.73
CA MET A 328 4.64 -23.96 4.63
C MET A 328 5.78 -22.97 4.89
N MET A 329 6.18 -22.19 3.87
CA MET A 329 7.18 -21.12 4.03
C MET A 329 6.71 -20.03 4.99
N ILE A 330 5.45 -19.63 4.93
CA ILE A 330 4.86 -18.63 5.85
C ILE A 330 4.74 -19.21 7.26
N ALA A 331 4.26 -20.45 7.39
CA ALA A 331 4.04 -21.09 8.67
C ALA A 331 5.35 -21.42 9.41
N GLY A 332 6.30 -22.05 8.72
CA GLY A 332 7.49 -22.63 9.31
C GLY A 332 8.83 -22.17 8.77
N GLY A 333 8.86 -21.31 7.74
CA GLY A 333 10.09 -20.82 7.11
C GLY A 333 10.84 -21.85 6.26
N LYS A 334 10.25 -23.01 5.98
CA LYS A 334 10.77 -24.04 5.07
C LYS A 334 9.65 -24.59 4.20
N GLN A 335 10.00 -25.25 3.09
CA GLN A 335 9.03 -25.86 2.17
C GLN A 335 8.77 -27.35 2.47
N THR A 336 9.41 -27.89 3.50
CA THR A 336 9.28 -29.26 3.95
C THR A 336 9.22 -29.30 5.48
N THR A 337 8.64 -30.35 6.04
CA THR A 337 8.67 -30.66 7.47
C THR A 337 9.16 -32.08 7.67
N GLU A 338 9.54 -32.43 8.90
CA GLU A 338 10.03 -33.74 9.27
C GLU A 338 8.94 -34.53 10.00
N SER A 339 8.78 -35.80 9.63
CA SER A 339 7.93 -36.78 10.29
C SER A 339 8.80 -37.92 10.77
N GLU A 340 8.27 -38.80 11.60
CA GLU A 340 8.96 -40.07 11.99
C GLU A 340 9.29 -40.96 10.77
N GLU A 341 8.51 -40.85 9.70
CA GLU A 341 8.71 -41.62 8.44
C GLU A 341 9.68 -40.95 7.47
N GLY A 342 10.18 -39.73 7.79
CA GLY A 342 11.10 -38.93 6.97
C GLY A 342 10.60 -37.56 6.57
N GLU A 343 11.24 -36.94 5.57
CA GLU A 343 10.91 -35.58 5.08
C GLU A 343 9.56 -35.58 4.34
N VAL A 344 8.64 -34.75 4.78
CA VAL A 344 7.32 -34.54 4.18
C VAL A 344 7.37 -33.29 3.29
N SER A 345 7.10 -33.49 1.99
CA SER A 345 7.04 -32.40 1.01
C SER A 345 5.78 -31.55 1.18
N ALA A 346 5.81 -30.30 0.70
CA ALA A 346 4.67 -29.39 0.78
C ALA A 346 3.39 -29.94 0.13
N VAL A 347 3.53 -30.65 -1.00
CA VAL A 347 2.39 -31.25 -1.69
C VAL A 347 1.79 -32.38 -0.85
N ARG A 348 2.62 -33.25 -0.27
CA ARG A 348 2.16 -34.31 0.61
C ARG A 348 1.47 -33.76 1.85
N PHE A 349 2.09 -32.75 2.47
CA PHE A 349 1.49 -32.04 3.60
C PHE A 349 0.10 -31.46 3.26
N MET A 350 -0.06 -30.84 2.09
CA MET A 350 -1.33 -30.27 1.64
C MET A 350 -2.39 -31.35 1.40
N ILE A 351 -2.01 -32.50 0.85
CA ILE A 351 -2.90 -33.64 0.69
C ILE A 351 -3.41 -34.12 2.06
N ASP A 352 -2.48 -34.32 3.00
CA ASP A 352 -2.80 -34.79 4.35
C ASP A 352 -3.64 -33.74 5.11
N LEU A 353 -3.37 -32.44 4.93
CA LEU A 353 -4.13 -31.36 5.51
C LEU A 353 -5.62 -31.38 5.07
N ILE A 354 -5.86 -31.63 3.78
CA ILE A 354 -7.23 -31.67 3.21
C ILE A 354 -7.92 -32.99 3.49
N ALA A 355 -7.21 -34.12 3.34
CA ALA A 355 -7.80 -35.45 3.41
C ALA A 355 -7.84 -36.05 4.82
N ASN A 356 -6.87 -35.76 5.65
CA ASN A 356 -6.73 -36.26 7.01
C ASN A 356 -5.96 -35.29 7.91
N PRO A 357 -6.60 -34.22 8.39
CA PRO A 357 -5.96 -33.17 9.21
C PRO A 357 -5.25 -33.70 10.47
N ASP A 358 -5.70 -34.81 11.02
CA ASP A 358 -5.12 -35.39 12.23
C ASP A 358 -3.66 -35.86 12.03
N ARG A 359 -3.28 -36.26 10.81
CA ARG A 359 -1.92 -36.66 10.48
C ARG A 359 -0.90 -35.53 10.56
N ILE A 360 -1.35 -34.29 10.36
CA ILE A 360 -0.42 -33.16 10.31
C ILE A 360 -0.31 -32.43 11.66
N ARG A 361 -1.21 -32.70 12.60
CA ARG A 361 -1.28 -32.02 13.90
C ARG A 361 0.03 -32.14 14.68
N ASN A 362 0.67 -33.32 14.63
CA ASN A 362 1.90 -33.64 15.34
C ASN A 362 3.16 -33.26 14.56
N LEU A 363 3.03 -32.68 13.35
CA LEU A 363 4.19 -32.30 12.57
C LEU A 363 4.73 -30.94 13.01
N PRO A 364 6.07 -30.79 13.22
CA PRO A 364 6.69 -29.51 13.60
C PRO A 364 6.62 -28.53 12.43
N LEU A 365 5.56 -27.75 12.39
CA LEU A 365 5.26 -26.83 11.29
C LEU A 365 5.39 -25.37 11.66
N ILE A 366 4.81 -24.94 12.80
CA ILE A 366 4.65 -23.53 13.15
C ILE A 366 5.92 -23.00 13.80
N ARG A 367 6.55 -22.01 13.20
CA ARG A 367 7.76 -21.41 13.73
C ARG A 367 7.43 -20.38 14.82
N VAL A 368 8.06 -20.53 15.98
CA VAL A 368 7.97 -19.62 17.12
C VAL A 368 9.37 -19.33 17.63
N ASP A 369 9.80 -18.06 17.48
CA ASP A 369 11.17 -17.67 17.79
C ASP A 369 11.27 -16.86 19.12
N HIS A 370 10.15 -16.27 19.59
CA HIS A 370 10.18 -15.35 20.73
C HIS A 370 10.03 -16.09 22.05
N PRO A 371 10.97 -15.87 23.02
CA PRO A 371 10.95 -16.60 24.32
C PRO A 371 9.66 -16.40 25.11
N ASP A 372 9.12 -15.17 25.14
CA ASP A 372 7.91 -14.88 25.92
C ASP A 372 6.66 -15.51 25.29
N VAL A 373 6.65 -15.71 23.98
CA VAL A 373 5.57 -16.44 23.30
C VAL A 373 5.66 -17.94 23.63
N LEU A 374 6.89 -18.50 23.67
CA LEU A 374 7.11 -19.88 24.11
C LEU A 374 6.70 -20.07 25.59
N ALA A 375 7.01 -19.11 26.44
CA ALA A 375 6.59 -19.13 27.84
C ALA A 375 5.06 -19.08 27.99
N LEU A 376 4.34 -18.29 27.16
CA LEU A 376 2.88 -18.23 27.13
C LEU A 376 2.26 -19.59 26.84
N ILE A 377 2.82 -20.34 25.88
CA ILE A 377 2.36 -21.68 25.51
C ILE A 377 3.01 -22.79 26.31
N LYS A 378 3.81 -22.42 27.33
CA LYS A 378 4.49 -23.35 28.26
C LYS A 378 5.42 -24.37 27.59
N LEU A 379 6.06 -23.96 26.50
CA LEU A 379 6.99 -24.79 25.74
C LEU A 379 8.41 -24.28 25.86
N GLU A 380 9.35 -25.21 25.81
CA GLU A 380 10.79 -24.88 25.75
C GLU A 380 11.24 -24.69 24.29
N PRO A 381 12.28 -23.88 24.04
CA PRO A 381 12.83 -23.70 22.71
C PRO A 381 13.30 -25.04 22.11
N THR A 382 12.70 -25.42 20.97
CA THR A 382 13.15 -26.61 20.23
C THR A 382 14.34 -26.26 19.31
N GLN A 383 15.19 -27.24 18.99
CA GLN A 383 16.33 -27.03 18.08
C GLN A 383 15.90 -26.54 16.69
N SER A 384 14.71 -26.95 16.23
CA SER A 384 14.15 -26.52 14.95
C SER A 384 13.44 -25.17 14.99
N GLY A 385 13.10 -24.66 16.18
CA GLY A 385 12.25 -23.49 16.41
C GLY A 385 10.82 -23.66 15.88
N ARG A 386 10.38 -24.93 15.66
CA ARG A 386 9.07 -25.24 15.14
C ARG A 386 8.30 -26.12 16.10
N ILE A 387 7.02 -25.86 16.18
CA ILE A 387 6.10 -26.49 17.12
C ILE A 387 4.95 -27.11 16.34
N PRO A 388 4.48 -28.31 16.73
CA PRO A 388 3.30 -28.93 16.21
C PRO A 388 2.02 -28.14 16.55
N LEU A 389 0.96 -28.31 15.74
CA LEU A 389 -0.32 -27.62 15.96
C LEU A 389 -1.03 -28.07 17.23
N ASP A 390 -0.94 -29.34 17.58
CA ASP A 390 -1.56 -29.92 18.78
C ASP A 390 -0.99 -29.36 20.09
N GLU A 391 0.29 -28.97 20.11
CA GLU A 391 0.89 -28.30 21.25
C GLU A 391 0.44 -26.83 21.40
N ILE A 392 0.00 -26.19 20.30
CA ILE A 392 -0.48 -24.80 20.27
C ILE A 392 -1.99 -24.74 20.60
N GLU A 393 -2.75 -25.73 20.17
CA GLU A 393 -4.22 -25.76 20.26
C GLU A 393 -4.77 -25.50 21.68
N PRO A 394 -4.22 -26.05 22.77
CA PRO A 394 -4.71 -25.79 24.12
C PRO A 394 -4.62 -24.30 24.53
N PHE A 395 -3.73 -23.54 23.91
CA PHE A 395 -3.47 -22.14 24.21
C PHE A 395 -4.09 -21.19 23.19
N TRP A 396 -4.84 -21.71 22.21
CA TRP A 396 -5.34 -20.93 21.09
C TRP A 396 -6.19 -19.73 21.48
N GLN A 397 -7.04 -19.88 22.47
CA GLN A 397 -7.90 -18.79 22.95
C GLN A 397 -7.07 -17.66 23.57
N GLU A 398 -6.05 -17.99 24.36
CA GLU A 398 -5.14 -17.00 24.93
C GLU A 398 -4.31 -16.31 23.86
N ILE A 399 -3.78 -17.04 22.87
CA ILE A 399 -3.07 -16.49 21.72
C ILE A 399 -3.94 -15.51 20.96
N THR A 400 -5.22 -15.84 20.72
CA THR A 400 -6.19 -14.99 20.03
C THR A 400 -6.46 -13.71 20.81
N ASN A 401 -6.63 -13.80 22.13
CA ASN A 401 -6.86 -12.65 23.01
C ASN A 401 -5.66 -11.70 23.00
N GLN A 402 -4.46 -12.25 23.17
CA GLN A 402 -3.21 -11.47 23.17
C GLN A 402 -2.95 -10.84 21.79
N ALA A 403 -3.21 -11.56 20.70
CA ALA A 403 -3.10 -11.03 19.35
C ALA A 403 -4.09 -9.88 19.11
N SER A 404 -5.33 -10.00 19.60
CA SER A 404 -6.34 -8.94 19.50
C SER A 404 -5.92 -7.68 20.26
N GLN A 405 -5.41 -7.84 21.49
CA GLN A 405 -4.88 -6.73 22.27
C GLN A 405 -3.68 -6.08 21.56
N ALA A 406 -2.78 -6.89 21.00
CA ALA A 406 -1.62 -6.39 20.25
C ALA A 406 -2.04 -5.69 18.94
N HIS A 407 -3.14 -6.09 18.31
CA HIS A 407 -3.69 -5.39 17.14
C HIS A 407 -4.24 -4.01 17.48
N ALA A 408 -4.76 -3.79 18.69
CA ALA A 408 -5.22 -2.49 19.17
C ALA A 408 -4.07 -1.48 19.35
N VAL A 409 -2.83 -1.97 19.53
CA VAL A 409 -1.63 -1.12 19.63
C VAL A 409 -1.15 -0.73 18.24
N GLU A 410 -0.79 0.53 18.06
CA GLU A 410 -0.26 1.04 16.80
C GLU A 410 1.00 0.25 16.36
N PRO A 411 1.13 -0.16 15.07
CA PRO A 411 2.21 -1.03 14.60
C PRO A 411 3.63 -0.60 14.96
N LYS A 412 3.87 0.72 15.05
CA LYS A 412 5.18 1.28 15.43
C LYS A 412 5.48 1.19 16.92
N GLN A 413 4.45 1.13 17.77
CA GLN A 413 4.56 1.07 19.21
C GLN A 413 4.55 -0.37 19.74
N ARG A 414 4.30 -1.35 18.88
CA ARG A 414 4.29 -2.76 19.24
C ARG A 414 5.68 -3.20 19.66
N ASP A 415 5.77 -3.82 20.84
CA ASP A 415 6.98 -4.46 21.32
C ASP A 415 7.29 -5.78 20.59
N GLY A 416 8.37 -6.46 21.00
CA GLY A 416 8.80 -7.73 20.40
C GLY A 416 7.77 -8.86 20.59
N PHE A 417 7.18 -8.95 21.78
CA PHE A 417 6.17 -9.94 22.11
C PHE A 417 4.89 -9.73 21.29
N GLN A 418 4.37 -8.50 21.25
CA GLN A 418 3.16 -8.15 20.50
C GLN A 418 3.28 -8.45 19.01
N ARG A 419 4.43 -8.17 18.41
CA ARG A 419 4.69 -8.52 17.00
C ARG A 419 4.74 -10.02 16.78
N SER A 420 5.37 -10.75 17.70
CA SER A 420 5.53 -12.20 17.58
C SER A 420 4.24 -12.97 17.83
N ILE A 421 3.38 -12.50 18.75
CA ILE A 421 2.08 -13.15 19.00
C ILE A 421 1.13 -12.95 17.82
N ILE A 422 1.12 -11.77 17.18
CA ILE A 422 0.38 -11.52 15.93
C ILE A 422 0.88 -12.47 14.84
N GLN A 423 2.21 -12.60 14.67
CA GLN A 423 2.78 -13.50 13.68
C GLN A 423 2.40 -14.96 13.92
N LEU A 424 2.42 -15.41 15.16
CA LEU A 424 1.99 -16.76 15.51
C LEU A 424 0.52 -16.98 15.15
N HIS A 425 -0.34 -16.07 15.56
CA HIS A 425 -1.79 -16.12 15.25
C HIS A 425 -2.03 -16.18 13.73
N ASP A 426 -1.35 -15.33 12.95
CA ASP A 426 -1.50 -15.29 11.50
C ASP A 426 -0.97 -16.57 10.82
N ARG A 427 0.13 -17.15 11.31
CA ARG A 427 0.70 -18.41 10.82
C ARG A 427 -0.27 -19.57 11.00
N VAL A 428 -0.82 -19.71 12.19
CA VAL A 428 -1.80 -20.76 12.49
C VAL A 428 -3.08 -20.59 11.67
N ASN A 429 -3.66 -19.38 11.62
CA ASN A 429 -4.85 -19.11 10.81
C ASN A 429 -4.61 -19.39 9.33
N ARG A 430 -3.41 -19.12 8.82
CA ARG A 430 -3.06 -19.41 7.43
C ARG A 430 -3.10 -20.92 7.14
N VAL A 431 -2.63 -21.74 8.05
CA VAL A 431 -2.70 -23.21 7.90
C VAL A 431 -4.15 -23.69 7.99
N LEU A 432 -4.89 -23.24 8.99
CA LEU A 432 -6.29 -23.62 9.20
C LEU A 432 -7.21 -23.19 8.05
N SER A 433 -6.90 -22.08 7.36
CA SER A 433 -7.69 -21.60 6.22
C SER A 433 -7.64 -22.53 4.98
N TYR A 434 -6.76 -23.51 4.96
CA TYR A 434 -6.71 -24.55 3.91
C TYR A 434 -7.34 -25.88 4.37
N ALA A 435 -7.68 -26.00 5.67
CA ALA A 435 -8.34 -27.18 6.23
C ALA A 435 -9.88 -27.09 6.21
N GLN A 436 -10.41 -25.88 5.92
CA GLN A 436 -11.84 -25.59 5.75
C GLN A 436 -12.24 -25.64 4.27
#